data_a0a0f7ec388a39c198e01f189023e7a4
#
_entry.id   a0a0f7ec388a39c198e01f189023e7a4
#
_cell.length_a   1.000
_cell.length_b   1.000
_cell.length_c   1.000
_cell.angle_alpha   90.00
_cell.angle_beta   90.00
_cell.angle_gamma   90.00
#
_symmetry.space_group_name_H-M   'P 1'
#
loop_
_entity.id
_entity.type
_entity.pdbx_description
1 polymer ?
#
loop_
_entity_poly.entity_id
_entity_poly.type
_entity_poly.pdbx_seq_one_letter_code
_entity_poly.pdbx_strand_id
1 'polypeptide(L)'
;YTSNDGDSDEANANYFANNIVKASAHYFVDDDSVTHSVPDDYVAYSVGGKCQSAHHPMYQIITNSNSLSIEMCDSNKNGVVEITEKTLENTYALARALMKKYNIDINHVYRHYDVNGKLCPNCNGLLDDAIWNNFKNNIVNATVGNLGTSTSVPKPAVNPNKDSLISRGQQHSINFTGHAIATDGAFGPKTQANVARCFQHAMNLDYGFKLTVDGSFGKKSKSALGHHYVKRKETQYMVTAVEIALMCRGYDPDGVECPGKFGDGLEEAVKQFQSDRGLKVDGIAGRNTILKL
;
A
#
# COMPACT_ATOMS: atom_id res chain seq x y z
N TYR A 1 6.23 -16.49 4.52
CA TYR A 1 5.05 -17.37 4.62
C TYR A 1 4.27 -17.02 5.90
N THR A 2 2.97 -17.22 5.85
CA THR A 2 2.05 -16.78 6.91
C THR A 2 2.12 -17.60 8.20
N SER A 3 2.66 -18.80 8.14
CA SER A 3 2.82 -19.77 9.25
C SER A 3 1.50 -20.22 9.92
N ASN A 4 0.38 -20.10 9.22
CA ASN A 4 -0.91 -20.62 9.65
C ASN A 4 -1.30 -21.83 8.82
N ASP A 5 -1.87 -22.85 9.46
CA ASP A 5 -2.39 -24.06 8.81
C ASP A 5 -3.80 -23.78 8.25
N GLY A 6 -3.95 -23.83 6.93
CA GLY A 6 -5.21 -23.60 6.22
C GLY A 6 -5.66 -22.15 6.23
N ASP A 7 -4.83 -21.23 5.75
CA ASP A 7 -5.20 -19.83 5.55
C ASP A 7 -5.24 -19.45 4.05
N SER A 8 -5.85 -18.32 3.74
CA SER A 8 -5.90 -17.78 2.38
C SER A 8 -5.28 -16.40 2.29
N ASP A 9 -4.97 -15.99 1.06
CA ASP A 9 -4.40 -14.70 0.75
C ASP A 9 -5.37 -13.55 1.10
N GLU A 10 -6.69 -13.70 0.81
CA GLU A 10 -7.69 -12.70 1.18
C GLU A 10 -7.91 -12.64 2.70
N ALA A 11 -7.89 -13.79 3.41
CA ALA A 11 -8.04 -13.80 4.86
C ALA A 11 -6.89 -13.04 5.54
N ASN A 12 -5.65 -13.26 5.07
CA ASN A 12 -4.48 -12.55 5.56
C ASN A 12 -4.54 -11.05 5.20
N ALA A 13 -4.84 -10.71 3.95
CA ALA A 13 -4.99 -9.32 3.55
C ALA A 13 -6.06 -8.59 4.37
N ASN A 14 -7.22 -9.22 4.59
CA ASN A 14 -8.29 -8.70 5.44
C ASN A 14 -7.86 -8.55 6.90
N TYR A 15 -7.09 -9.50 7.44
CA TYR A 15 -6.57 -9.39 8.80
C TYR A 15 -5.68 -8.15 8.94
N PHE A 16 -4.71 -7.95 8.04
CA PHE A 16 -3.80 -6.80 8.09
C PHE A 16 -4.50 -5.47 7.77
N ALA A 17 -5.55 -5.48 6.95
CA ALA A 17 -6.36 -4.30 6.66
C ALA A 17 -7.22 -3.85 7.86
N ASN A 18 -7.66 -4.78 8.71
CA ASN A 18 -8.60 -4.51 9.80
C ASN A 18 -7.95 -4.47 11.19
N ASN A 19 -6.66 -4.78 11.31
CA ASN A 19 -5.96 -4.81 12.60
C ASN A 19 -4.73 -3.90 12.58
N ILE A 20 -4.55 -3.14 13.65
CA ILE A 20 -3.34 -2.32 13.85
C ILE A 20 -2.23 -3.24 14.34
N VAL A 21 -1.48 -3.83 13.41
CA VAL A 21 -0.33 -4.68 13.66
C VAL A 21 0.93 -4.05 13.06
N LYS A 22 2.09 -4.30 13.70
CA LYS A 22 3.39 -3.79 13.21
C LYS A 22 3.99 -4.74 12.16
N ALA A 23 3.15 -5.24 11.25
CA ALA A 23 3.54 -6.13 10.17
C ALA A 23 2.59 -5.93 8.99
N SER A 24 3.09 -6.09 7.77
CA SER A 24 2.30 -6.12 6.54
C SER A 24 3.14 -6.72 5.41
N ALA A 25 2.49 -7.14 4.32
CA ALA A 25 3.15 -7.57 3.10
C ALA A 25 2.53 -6.89 1.88
N HIS A 26 3.29 -6.77 0.79
CA HIS A 26 2.75 -6.25 -0.47
C HIS A 26 1.78 -7.26 -1.08
N TYR A 27 2.15 -8.53 -1.08
CA TYR A 27 1.38 -9.60 -1.69
C TYR A 27 1.21 -10.78 -0.74
N PHE A 28 0.01 -11.34 -0.75
CA PHE A 28 -0.29 -12.67 -0.24
C PHE A 28 -0.63 -13.58 -1.41
N VAL A 29 -0.23 -14.84 -1.35
CA VAL A 29 -0.39 -15.81 -2.44
C VAL A 29 -0.87 -17.12 -1.87
N ASP A 30 -1.89 -17.71 -2.48
CA ASP A 30 -2.37 -19.05 -2.18
C ASP A 30 -2.60 -19.89 -3.45
N ASP A 31 -3.38 -20.98 -3.37
CA ASP A 31 -3.58 -21.94 -4.46
C ASP A 31 -4.33 -21.35 -5.64
N ASP A 32 -5.26 -20.45 -5.44
CA ASP A 32 -6.20 -19.98 -6.44
C ASP A 32 -6.07 -18.49 -6.77
N SER A 33 -5.40 -17.70 -5.92
CA SER A 33 -5.29 -16.27 -6.15
C SER A 33 -4.02 -15.60 -5.62
N VAL A 34 -3.91 -14.31 -5.92
CA VAL A 34 -2.89 -13.39 -5.41
C VAL A 34 -3.57 -12.12 -4.97
N THR A 35 -3.52 -11.81 -3.68
CA THR A 35 -4.04 -10.55 -3.14
C THR A 35 -2.93 -9.53 -3.00
N HIS A 36 -3.07 -8.39 -3.68
CA HIS A 36 -2.20 -7.23 -3.54
C HIS A 36 -2.69 -6.37 -2.36
N SER A 37 -2.04 -6.50 -1.21
CA SER A 37 -2.48 -5.92 0.07
C SER A 37 -1.90 -4.52 0.31
N VAL A 38 -0.60 -4.33 0.03
CA VAL A 38 0.07 -3.02 0.12
C VAL A 38 0.57 -2.65 -1.27
N PRO A 39 0.22 -1.47 -1.81
CA PRO A 39 0.71 -1.02 -3.12
C PRO A 39 2.25 -1.04 -3.20
N ASP A 40 2.80 -1.30 -4.37
CA ASP A 40 4.24 -1.50 -4.58
C ASP A 40 5.10 -0.28 -4.24
N ASP A 41 4.56 0.90 -4.33
CA ASP A 41 5.18 2.19 -4.00
C ASP A 41 5.09 2.56 -2.51
N TYR A 42 4.49 1.67 -1.70
CA TYR A 42 4.37 1.82 -0.26
C TYR A 42 5.33 0.91 0.50
N VAL A 43 5.55 1.25 1.75
CA VAL A 43 6.38 0.46 2.65
C VAL A 43 5.54 -0.59 3.34
N ALA A 44 5.76 -1.87 3.02
CA ALA A 44 5.24 -2.97 3.82
C ALA A 44 6.23 -3.34 4.93
N TYR A 45 5.72 -3.59 6.13
CA TYR A 45 6.52 -3.94 7.31
C TYR A 45 6.77 -5.46 7.36
N SER A 46 7.67 -5.96 6.53
CA SER A 46 7.88 -7.41 6.32
C SER A 46 9.27 -7.91 6.72
N VAL A 47 10.31 -7.07 6.61
CA VAL A 47 11.70 -7.47 6.89
C VAL A 47 12.35 -6.68 8.03
N GLY A 48 11.55 -6.01 8.86
CA GLY A 48 12.02 -5.27 10.03
C GLY A 48 12.48 -6.16 11.18
N GLY A 49 12.92 -5.52 12.26
CA GLY A 49 13.30 -6.18 13.49
C GLY A 49 14.82 -6.25 13.70
N LYS A 50 15.21 -6.87 14.81
CA LYS A 50 16.62 -7.06 15.16
C LYS A 50 17.22 -8.24 14.40
N CYS A 51 18.50 -8.19 14.09
CA CYS A 51 19.24 -9.35 13.61
C CYS A 51 19.20 -10.46 14.67
N GLN A 52 18.80 -11.66 14.26
CA GLN A 52 18.60 -12.79 15.19
C GLN A 52 19.83 -13.70 15.34
N SER A 53 20.87 -13.45 14.55
CA SER A 53 22.14 -14.15 14.64
C SER A 53 23.33 -13.19 14.42
N ALA A 54 24.55 -13.69 14.66
CA ALA A 54 25.74 -12.85 14.75
C ALA A 54 26.11 -12.10 13.48
N HIS A 55 25.69 -12.55 12.28
CA HIS A 55 25.99 -11.88 11.02
C HIS A 55 25.04 -12.34 9.91
N HIS A 56 24.28 -11.39 9.36
CA HIS A 56 23.55 -11.57 8.09
C HIS A 56 23.94 -10.46 7.14
N PRO A 57 24.54 -10.80 5.96
CA PRO A 57 25.11 -9.82 5.05
C PRO A 57 24.11 -8.77 4.55
N MET A 58 22.81 -9.12 4.49
CA MET A 58 21.76 -8.25 4.00
C MET A 58 21.08 -7.44 5.11
N TYR A 59 21.48 -7.61 6.38
CA TYR A 59 20.91 -6.85 7.49
C TYR A 59 21.21 -5.35 7.35
N GLN A 60 20.19 -4.53 7.44
CA GLN A 60 20.20 -3.09 7.22
C GLN A 60 20.51 -2.64 5.76
N ILE A 61 20.88 -3.57 4.86
CA ILE A 61 20.98 -3.31 3.42
C ILE A 61 19.59 -3.45 2.80
N ILE A 62 18.89 -4.55 3.09
CA ILE A 62 17.50 -4.74 2.70
C ILE A 62 16.62 -4.27 3.86
N THR A 63 15.71 -3.37 3.54
CA THR A 63 14.79 -2.73 4.50
C THR A 63 13.37 -2.75 3.95
N ASN A 64 12.40 -2.46 4.78
CA ASN A 64 11.01 -2.32 4.35
C ASN A 64 10.82 -1.25 3.25
N SER A 65 11.70 -0.24 3.20
CA SER A 65 11.57 0.88 2.26
C SER A 65 12.23 0.66 0.90
N ASN A 66 12.98 -0.43 0.71
CA ASN A 66 13.66 -0.73 -0.56
C ASN A 66 13.40 -2.17 -1.04
N SER A 67 12.33 -2.79 -0.56
CA SER A 67 11.98 -4.16 -0.94
C SER A 67 10.48 -4.33 -1.13
N LEU A 68 10.11 -5.25 -2.01
CA LEU A 68 8.75 -5.81 -2.10
C LEU A 68 8.72 -7.14 -1.34
N SER A 69 7.58 -7.45 -0.75
CA SER A 69 7.39 -8.69 0.02
C SER A 69 6.23 -9.53 -0.51
N ILE A 70 6.47 -10.83 -0.57
CA ILE A 70 5.48 -11.84 -0.94
C ILE A 70 5.36 -12.80 0.25
N GLU A 71 4.15 -12.99 0.76
CA GLU A 71 3.81 -13.97 1.79
C GLU A 71 3.04 -15.12 1.15
N MET A 72 3.57 -16.34 1.30
CA MET A 72 2.91 -17.56 0.84
C MET A 72 1.96 -18.07 1.93
N CYS A 73 0.74 -18.40 1.57
CA CYS A 73 -0.30 -18.95 2.44
C CYS A 73 -0.35 -20.46 2.32
N ASP A 74 -0.67 -21.14 3.41
CA ASP A 74 -0.92 -22.57 3.42
C ASP A 74 -2.40 -22.83 3.17
N SER A 75 -2.75 -23.21 1.94
CA SER A 75 -4.14 -23.42 1.53
C SER A 75 -4.76 -24.70 2.11
N ASN A 76 -3.96 -25.61 2.69
CA ASN A 76 -4.43 -26.90 3.18
C ASN A 76 -4.48 -26.95 4.71
N LYS A 77 -5.66 -27.14 5.24
CA LYS A 77 -5.86 -27.34 6.69
C LYS A 77 -5.71 -28.83 7.06
N ASN A 78 -4.49 -29.24 7.35
CA ASN A 78 -4.17 -30.66 7.63
C ASN A 78 -3.33 -30.88 8.91
N GLY A 79 -3.06 -29.85 9.69
CA GLY A 79 -2.28 -29.88 10.92
C GLY A 79 -0.77 -29.71 10.70
N VAL A 80 -0.35 -29.44 9.47
CA VAL A 80 1.05 -29.19 9.10
C VAL A 80 1.13 -27.92 8.26
N VAL A 81 1.94 -26.97 8.65
CA VAL A 81 2.17 -25.75 7.84
C VAL A 81 3.06 -26.09 6.65
N GLU A 82 2.46 -26.22 5.48
CA GLU A 82 3.11 -26.60 4.25
C GLU A 82 2.55 -25.81 3.06
N ILE A 83 3.42 -25.24 2.28
CA ILE A 83 3.02 -24.50 1.08
C ILE A 83 2.79 -25.51 -0.05
N THR A 84 1.61 -25.48 -0.63
CA THR A 84 1.22 -26.39 -1.71
C THR A 84 2.02 -26.11 -2.99
N GLU A 85 2.09 -27.10 -3.87
CA GLU A 85 2.75 -26.93 -5.16
C GLU A 85 2.08 -25.80 -5.98
N LYS A 86 0.77 -25.67 -5.86
CA LYS A 86 0.01 -24.63 -6.58
C LYS A 86 0.31 -23.21 -6.07
N THR A 87 0.37 -23.01 -4.75
CA THR A 87 0.83 -21.76 -4.15
C THR A 87 2.27 -21.43 -4.56
N LEU A 88 3.16 -22.43 -4.62
CA LEU A 88 4.53 -22.23 -5.11
C LEU A 88 4.54 -21.79 -6.58
N GLU A 89 3.77 -22.43 -7.47
CA GLU A 89 3.65 -22.03 -8.88
C GLU A 89 3.16 -20.57 -9.02
N ASN A 90 2.12 -20.20 -8.30
CA ASN A 90 1.59 -18.84 -8.28
C ASN A 90 2.63 -17.83 -7.76
N THR A 91 3.38 -18.22 -6.73
CA THR A 91 4.48 -17.41 -6.17
C THR A 91 5.60 -17.20 -7.20
N TYR A 92 6.02 -18.27 -7.91
CA TYR A 92 7.04 -18.15 -8.97
C TYR A 92 6.59 -17.20 -10.08
N ALA A 93 5.34 -17.32 -10.53
CA ALA A 93 4.80 -16.50 -11.59
C ALA A 93 4.70 -15.01 -11.16
N LEU A 94 4.24 -14.74 -9.92
CA LEU A 94 4.21 -13.39 -9.35
C LEU A 94 5.60 -12.81 -9.22
N ALA A 95 6.55 -13.54 -8.59
CA ALA A 95 7.91 -13.06 -8.40
C ALA A 95 8.57 -12.72 -9.74
N ARG A 96 8.41 -13.58 -10.76
CA ARG A 96 8.92 -13.32 -12.12
C ARG A 96 8.28 -12.08 -12.75
N ALA A 97 6.98 -11.86 -12.57
CA ALA A 97 6.30 -10.68 -13.08
C ALA A 97 6.82 -9.39 -12.42
N LEU A 98 7.02 -9.39 -11.10
CA LEU A 98 7.58 -8.27 -10.35
C LEU A 98 9.05 -8.01 -10.72
N MET A 99 9.86 -9.06 -10.85
CA MET A 99 11.25 -8.96 -11.33
C MET A 99 11.30 -8.26 -12.69
N LYS A 100 10.43 -8.65 -13.63
CA LYS A 100 10.33 -8.01 -14.95
C LYS A 100 9.87 -6.56 -14.84
N LYS A 101 8.84 -6.29 -14.04
CA LYS A 101 8.25 -4.95 -13.87
C LYS A 101 9.26 -3.95 -13.32
N TYR A 102 10.06 -4.38 -12.33
CA TYR A 102 10.99 -3.51 -11.61
C TYR A 102 12.46 -3.72 -11.98
N ASN A 103 12.74 -4.51 -13.02
CA ASN A 103 14.09 -4.87 -13.45
C ASN A 103 14.96 -5.42 -12.29
N ILE A 104 14.38 -6.32 -11.49
CA ILE A 104 15.04 -6.98 -10.37
C ILE A 104 15.73 -8.25 -10.89
N ASP A 105 17.01 -8.41 -10.61
CA ASP A 105 17.77 -9.62 -10.88
C ASP A 105 17.46 -10.71 -9.84
N ILE A 106 17.53 -11.98 -10.24
CA ILE A 106 17.25 -13.13 -9.35
C ILE A 106 18.16 -13.19 -8.11
N ASN A 107 19.33 -12.60 -8.16
CA ASN A 107 20.23 -12.50 -7.01
C ASN A 107 19.74 -11.49 -5.97
N HIS A 108 18.74 -10.70 -6.29
CA HIS A 108 18.04 -9.78 -5.38
C HIS A 108 16.72 -10.34 -4.83
N VAL A 109 16.51 -11.66 -4.95
CA VAL A 109 15.41 -12.37 -4.30
C VAL A 109 15.95 -13.07 -3.06
N TYR A 110 15.42 -12.69 -1.90
CA TYR A 110 15.91 -13.08 -0.58
C TYR A 110 14.80 -13.65 0.30
N ARG A 111 15.19 -14.56 1.21
CA ARG A 111 14.36 -14.99 2.34
C ARG A 111 14.46 -13.95 3.46
N HIS A 112 13.47 -13.86 4.32
CA HIS A 112 13.60 -13.09 5.56
C HIS A 112 14.81 -13.58 6.39
N TYR A 113 15.10 -14.90 6.31
CA TYR A 113 16.28 -15.49 6.91
C TYR A 113 17.59 -14.84 6.41
N ASP A 114 17.73 -14.62 5.12
CA ASP A 114 18.92 -13.99 4.53
C ASP A 114 19.13 -12.55 5.00
N VAL A 115 18.03 -11.87 5.37
CA VAL A 115 18.07 -10.47 5.80
C VAL A 115 18.47 -10.33 7.26
N ASN A 116 17.80 -11.03 8.19
CA ASN A 116 18.01 -10.80 9.62
C ASN A 116 18.11 -12.07 10.47
N GLY A 117 18.15 -13.27 9.85
CA GLY A 117 18.27 -14.56 10.52
C GLY A 117 16.97 -15.11 11.10
N LYS A 118 15.83 -14.47 10.86
CA LYS A 118 14.53 -15.04 11.23
C LYS A 118 14.31 -16.33 10.44
N LEU A 119 13.92 -17.42 11.12
CA LEU A 119 13.60 -18.69 10.46
C LEU A 119 12.32 -18.55 9.63
N CYS A 120 12.45 -17.90 8.46
CA CYS A 120 11.36 -17.61 7.55
C CYS A 120 11.89 -17.54 6.09
N PRO A 121 11.32 -18.32 5.15
CA PRO A 121 10.21 -19.26 5.34
C PRO A 121 10.68 -20.59 5.97
N ASN A 122 10.03 -21.04 7.03
CA ASN A 122 10.31 -22.34 7.67
C ASN A 122 9.26 -23.38 7.25
N CYS A 123 9.14 -23.59 5.95
CA CYS A 123 8.26 -24.56 5.32
C CYS A 123 8.96 -25.16 4.10
N ASN A 124 8.52 -26.32 3.62
CA ASN A 124 9.01 -26.97 2.39
C ASN A 124 10.54 -27.09 2.29
N GLY A 125 11.27 -27.06 3.41
CA GLY A 125 12.73 -27.10 3.43
C GLY A 125 13.41 -25.81 2.93
N LEU A 126 12.69 -24.70 2.72
CA LEU A 126 13.20 -23.47 2.10
C LEU A 126 14.30 -22.74 2.90
N LEU A 127 14.61 -23.19 4.12
CA LEU A 127 15.80 -22.72 4.85
C LEU A 127 17.09 -23.37 4.37
N ASP A 128 17.02 -24.54 3.70
CA ASP A 128 18.15 -25.17 3.04
C ASP A 128 18.53 -24.40 1.76
N ASP A 129 19.83 -24.11 1.59
CA ASP A 129 20.31 -23.29 0.48
C ASP A 129 20.18 -23.99 -0.88
N ALA A 130 20.26 -25.31 -0.95
CA ALA A 130 20.09 -26.05 -2.21
C ALA A 130 18.61 -26.00 -2.65
N ILE A 131 17.68 -26.18 -1.71
CA ILE A 131 16.24 -26.08 -1.96
C ILE A 131 15.88 -24.62 -2.31
N TRP A 132 16.43 -23.64 -1.62
CA TRP A 132 16.23 -22.23 -1.93
C TRP A 132 16.76 -21.85 -3.32
N ASN A 133 17.92 -22.37 -3.73
CA ASN A 133 18.44 -22.15 -5.07
C ASN A 133 17.54 -22.79 -6.14
N ASN A 134 16.97 -23.96 -5.87
CA ASN A 134 15.97 -24.56 -6.76
C ASN A 134 14.69 -23.71 -6.85
N PHE A 135 14.21 -23.17 -5.73
CA PHE A 135 13.10 -22.22 -5.70
C PHE A 135 13.36 -21.00 -6.60
N LYS A 136 14.55 -20.39 -6.52
CA LYS A 136 14.95 -19.28 -7.41
C LYS A 136 15.01 -19.70 -8.88
N ASN A 137 15.51 -20.89 -9.19
CA ASN A 137 15.51 -21.43 -10.54
C ASN A 137 14.08 -21.59 -11.09
N ASN A 138 13.14 -22.03 -10.25
CA ASN A 138 11.74 -22.14 -10.64
C ASN A 138 11.12 -20.74 -10.94
N ILE A 139 11.48 -19.70 -10.21
CA ILE A 139 11.07 -18.32 -10.55
C ILE A 139 11.57 -17.94 -11.96
N VAL A 140 12.84 -18.18 -12.26
CA VAL A 140 13.44 -17.84 -13.57
C VAL A 140 12.75 -18.60 -14.71
N ASN A 141 12.39 -19.86 -14.49
CA ASN A 141 11.78 -20.74 -15.50
C ASN A 141 10.25 -20.67 -15.54
N ALA A 142 9.60 -19.98 -14.58
CA ALA A 142 8.15 -19.86 -14.54
C ALA A 142 7.62 -19.22 -15.84
N THR A 143 6.66 -19.88 -16.46
CA THR A 143 5.88 -19.23 -17.51
C THR A 143 4.91 -18.26 -16.87
N VAL A 144 4.90 -17.02 -17.36
CA VAL A 144 3.85 -16.05 -17.01
C VAL A 144 2.60 -16.49 -17.76
N GLY A 145 2.03 -17.63 -17.37
CA GLY A 145 0.67 -18.03 -17.73
C GLY A 145 -0.30 -17.10 -17.03
N ASN A 146 -1.53 -17.03 -17.51
CA ASN A 146 -2.60 -16.29 -16.84
C ASN A 146 -2.60 -16.66 -15.36
N LEU A 147 -1.92 -15.85 -14.54
CA LEU A 147 -2.25 -15.77 -13.13
C LEU A 147 -3.74 -15.44 -13.12
N GLY A 148 -4.55 -16.37 -12.63
CA GLY A 148 -5.92 -16.06 -12.32
C GLY A 148 -5.86 -14.88 -11.35
N THR A 149 -5.92 -13.67 -11.91
CA THR A 149 -6.15 -12.48 -11.11
C THR A 149 -7.57 -12.60 -10.62
N SER A 150 -7.76 -13.41 -9.59
CA SER A 150 -8.95 -13.32 -8.77
C SER A 150 -8.86 -11.99 -8.03
N THR A 151 -9.27 -10.94 -8.72
CA THR A 151 -9.73 -9.74 -8.08
C THR A 151 -11.11 -10.05 -7.51
N SER A 152 -11.19 -10.81 -6.44
CA SER A 152 -12.46 -10.99 -5.75
C SER A 152 -12.31 -11.00 -4.23
N VAL A 153 -12.14 -9.80 -3.67
CA VAL A 153 -12.89 -9.49 -2.46
C VAL A 153 -14.37 -9.57 -2.85
N PRO A 154 -15.29 -10.18 -2.07
CA PRO A 154 -16.72 -10.20 -2.39
C PRO A 154 -17.21 -8.77 -2.54
N LYS A 155 -17.52 -8.38 -3.77
CA LYS A 155 -17.94 -7.04 -4.15
C LYS A 155 -19.43 -6.86 -3.90
N PRO A 156 -19.86 -5.80 -3.20
CA PRO A 156 -21.15 -5.19 -3.50
C PRO A 156 -21.08 -4.61 -4.92
N ALA A 157 -22.07 -4.92 -5.76
CA ALA A 157 -22.07 -4.51 -7.16
C ALA A 157 -22.12 -2.99 -7.31
N VAL A 158 -21.02 -2.37 -7.74
CA VAL A 158 -20.94 -0.96 -8.16
C VAL A 158 -19.77 -0.72 -9.15
N ASN A 159 -19.89 0.27 -10.00
CA ASN A 159 -19.09 0.67 -11.17
C ASN A 159 -17.54 0.58 -10.96
N PRO A 160 -16.78 -0.22 -11.75
CA PRO A 160 -15.51 -0.82 -11.31
C PRO A 160 -14.30 0.12 -11.15
N ASN A 161 -14.30 1.35 -11.65
CA ASN A 161 -13.12 2.20 -11.59
C ASN A 161 -13.17 3.34 -10.57
N LYS A 162 -14.32 4.00 -10.38
CA LYS A 162 -14.42 5.15 -9.48
C LYS A 162 -14.44 4.74 -8.01
N ASP A 163 -15.14 3.69 -7.69
CA ASP A 163 -15.35 3.25 -6.30
C ASP A 163 -14.08 2.61 -5.73
N SER A 164 -13.28 1.91 -6.56
CA SER A 164 -11.98 1.38 -6.14
C SER A 164 -10.98 2.49 -5.85
N LEU A 165 -11.00 3.59 -6.60
CA LEU A 165 -10.14 4.74 -6.37
C LEU A 165 -10.52 5.45 -5.06
N ILE A 166 -11.83 5.66 -4.82
CA ILE A 166 -12.32 6.24 -3.57
C ILE A 166 -11.96 5.36 -2.38
N SER A 167 -12.14 4.04 -2.49
CA SER A 167 -11.77 3.09 -1.44
C SER A 167 -10.28 3.16 -1.10
N ARG A 168 -9.40 3.25 -2.09
CA ARG A 168 -7.96 3.48 -1.88
C ARG A 168 -7.70 4.81 -1.18
N GLY A 169 -8.33 5.89 -1.62
CA GLY A 169 -8.23 7.21 -0.97
C GLY A 169 -8.68 7.17 0.50
N GLN A 170 -9.76 6.44 0.80
CA GLN A 170 -10.21 6.22 2.17
C GLN A 170 -9.15 5.48 2.99
N GLN A 171 -8.53 4.42 2.44
CA GLN A 171 -7.45 3.70 3.11
C GLN A 171 -6.22 4.59 3.36
N HIS A 172 -5.83 5.40 2.38
CA HIS A 172 -4.75 6.38 2.56
C HIS A 172 -5.06 7.39 3.66
N SER A 173 -6.30 7.84 3.74
CA SER A 173 -6.72 8.78 4.79
C SER A 173 -6.64 8.16 6.19
N ILE A 174 -6.95 6.87 6.32
CA ILE A 174 -6.77 6.10 7.57
C ILE A 174 -5.30 6.02 7.94
N ASN A 175 -4.46 5.62 6.99
CA ASN A 175 -3.03 5.45 7.20
C ASN A 175 -2.36 6.77 7.61
N PHE A 176 -2.77 7.88 7.01
CA PHE A 176 -2.20 9.20 7.29
C PHE A 176 -2.66 9.80 8.62
N THR A 177 -3.91 9.57 9.02
CA THR A 177 -4.50 10.21 10.22
C THR A 177 -4.59 9.29 11.43
N GLY A 178 -4.48 7.97 11.24
CA GLY A 178 -4.77 6.95 12.25
C GLY A 178 -6.25 6.82 12.61
N HIS A 179 -7.16 7.49 11.87
CA HIS A 179 -8.58 7.50 12.17
C HIS A 179 -9.36 6.56 11.25
N ALA A 180 -9.91 5.49 11.82
CA ALA A 180 -10.62 4.45 11.07
C ALA A 180 -11.97 4.96 10.51
N ILE A 181 -12.21 4.68 9.24
CA ILE A 181 -13.49 4.83 8.54
C ILE A 181 -13.75 3.59 7.67
N ALA A 182 -14.95 3.43 7.15
CA ALA A 182 -15.20 2.39 6.14
C ALA A 182 -14.50 2.73 4.82
N THR A 183 -13.94 1.71 4.17
CA THR A 183 -13.33 1.80 2.83
C THR A 183 -14.29 1.28 1.76
N ASP A 184 -15.51 1.81 1.78
CA ASP A 184 -16.67 1.34 1.00
C ASP A 184 -16.75 1.91 -0.43
N GLY A 185 -15.76 2.70 -0.83
CA GLY A 185 -15.76 3.36 -2.14
C GLY A 185 -16.77 4.49 -2.27
N ALA A 186 -17.43 4.92 -1.19
CA ALA A 186 -18.40 5.98 -1.19
C ALA A 186 -17.89 7.26 -0.52
N PHE A 187 -17.97 8.40 -1.21
CA PHE A 187 -17.65 9.68 -0.61
C PHE A 187 -18.84 10.20 0.21
N GLY A 188 -18.89 9.78 1.48
CA GLY A 188 -19.92 10.19 2.45
C GLY A 188 -19.40 11.15 3.52
N PRO A 189 -20.25 11.53 4.51
CA PRO A 189 -19.86 12.44 5.59
C PRO A 189 -18.65 11.98 6.41
N LYS A 190 -18.47 10.66 6.62
CA LYS A 190 -17.31 10.10 7.33
C LYS A 190 -16.03 10.25 6.52
N THR A 191 -16.07 10.02 5.22
CA THR A 191 -14.94 10.23 4.31
C THR A 191 -14.57 11.71 4.25
N GLN A 192 -15.55 12.59 4.13
CA GLN A 192 -15.33 14.05 4.15
C GLN A 192 -14.67 14.52 5.46
N ALA A 193 -15.14 14.01 6.59
CA ALA A 193 -14.53 14.33 7.88
C ALA A 193 -13.08 13.81 7.97
N ASN A 194 -12.78 12.65 7.37
CA ASN A 194 -11.42 12.13 7.36
C ASN A 194 -10.48 12.90 6.43
N VAL A 195 -10.97 13.37 5.29
CA VAL A 195 -10.25 14.32 4.42
C VAL A 195 -9.94 15.62 5.18
N ALA A 196 -10.90 16.13 5.94
CA ALA A 196 -10.65 17.29 6.80
C ALA A 196 -9.55 17.04 7.85
N ARG A 197 -9.51 15.83 8.46
CA ARG A 197 -8.42 15.40 9.34
C ARG A 197 -7.08 15.36 8.63
N CYS A 198 -7.03 14.89 7.39
CA CYS A 198 -5.79 14.88 6.60
C CYS A 198 -5.21 16.30 6.48
N PHE A 199 -6.02 17.28 6.11
CA PHE A 199 -5.56 18.66 6.03
C PHE A 199 -5.17 19.25 7.39
N GLN A 200 -5.92 18.99 8.46
CA GLN A 200 -5.56 19.45 9.80
C GLN A 200 -4.23 18.85 10.26
N HIS A 201 -4.02 17.55 10.02
CA HIS A 201 -2.80 16.85 10.36
C HIS A 201 -1.61 17.37 9.55
N ALA A 202 -1.76 17.52 8.23
CA ALA A 202 -0.75 18.06 7.34
C ALA A 202 -0.33 19.49 7.73
N MET A 203 -1.29 20.37 8.02
CA MET A 203 -1.00 21.73 8.47
C MET A 203 -0.23 21.77 9.80
N ASN A 204 -0.49 20.83 10.71
CA ASN A 204 0.26 20.71 11.95
C ASN A 204 1.71 20.26 11.67
N LEU A 205 1.90 19.34 10.73
CA LEU A 205 3.23 18.82 10.38
C LEU A 205 4.08 19.84 9.61
N ASP A 206 3.51 20.48 8.57
CA ASP A 206 4.27 21.37 7.68
C ASP A 206 4.48 22.77 8.29
N TYR A 207 3.50 23.27 9.04
CA TYR A 207 3.50 24.68 9.48
C TYR A 207 3.53 24.85 11.00
N GLY A 208 3.56 23.74 11.76
CA GLY A 208 3.63 23.77 13.24
C GLY A 208 2.35 24.29 13.90
N PHE A 209 1.20 24.32 13.19
CA PHE A 209 -0.08 24.65 13.79
C PHE A 209 -0.47 23.61 14.84
N LYS A 210 -1.19 24.02 15.88
CA LYS A 210 -1.72 23.13 16.91
C LYS A 210 -3.23 22.94 16.73
N LEU A 211 -3.64 22.54 15.54
CA LEU A 211 -5.04 22.25 15.26
C LEU A 211 -5.46 20.94 15.91
N THR A 212 -6.65 20.90 16.45
CA THR A 212 -7.30 19.63 16.81
C THR A 212 -7.67 18.89 15.53
N VAL A 213 -7.22 17.63 15.41
CA VAL A 213 -7.51 16.79 14.24
C VAL A 213 -8.85 16.09 14.46
N ASP A 214 -9.94 16.88 14.42
CA ASP A 214 -11.30 16.46 14.74
C ASP A 214 -12.16 16.14 13.53
N GLY A 215 -11.67 16.47 12.32
CA GLY A 215 -12.43 16.28 11.07
C GLY A 215 -13.45 17.38 10.79
N SER A 216 -13.44 18.47 11.59
CA SER A 216 -14.29 19.65 11.36
C SER A 216 -13.46 20.78 10.78
N PHE A 217 -13.57 21.03 9.46
CA PHE A 217 -12.83 22.10 8.79
C PHE A 217 -13.49 23.47 9.03
N GLY A 218 -13.57 23.88 10.31
CA GLY A 218 -14.22 25.11 10.79
C GLY A 218 -13.36 26.37 10.69
N LYS A 219 -13.73 27.40 11.44
CA LYS A 219 -13.03 28.71 11.43
C LYS A 219 -11.53 28.60 11.71
N LYS A 220 -11.12 27.80 12.69
CA LYS A 220 -9.70 27.61 13.05
C LYS A 220 -8.90 27.00 11.90
N SER A 221 -9.39 25.91 11.31
CA SER A 221 -8.74 25.24 10.18
C SER A 221 -8.67 26.14 8.94
N LYS A 222 -9.77 26.88 8.66
CA LYS A 222 -9.81 27.85 7.55
C LYS A 222 -8.87 29.03 7.76
N SER A 223 -8.70 29.49 9.00
CA SER A 223 -7.75 30.54 9.34
C SER A 223 -6.30 30.04 9.22
N ALA A 224 -6.01 28.83 9.71
CA ALA A 224 -4.70 28.21 9.59
C ALA A 224 -4.32 27.95 8.11
N LEU A 225 -5.26 27.48 7.30
CA LEU A 225 -5.03 27.33 5.86
C LEU A 225 -4.63 28.66 5.20
N GLY A 226 -5.22 29.79 5.63
CA GLY A 226 -4.81 31.11 5.18
C GLY A 226 -4.65 31.22 3.66
N HIS A 227 -3.44 31.52 3.22
CA HIS A 227 -3.01 31.59 1.83
C HIS A 227 -2.07 30.44 1.42
N HIS A 228 -1.92 29.40 2.28
CA HIS A 228 -1.12 28.24 1.94
C HIS A 228 -1.67 27.52 0.70
N TYR A 229 -0.78 27.02 -0.11
CA TYR A 229 -1.07 26.27 -1.34
C TYR A 229 0.01 25.22 -1.56
N VAL A 230 -0.25 24.28 -2.42
CA VAL A 230 0.75 23.35 -2.97
C VAL A 230 0.69 23.34 -4.48
N LYS A 231 1.85 23.19 -5.12
CA LYS A 231 2.02 23.18 -6.57
C LYS A 231 3.15 22.26 -7.00
N ARG A 232 3.24 22.04 -8.29
CA ARG A 232 4.28 21.20 -8.91
C ARG A 232 5.69 21.48 -8.37
N LYS A 233 6.46 20.38 -8.15
CA LYS A 233 7.82 20.30 -7.60
C LYS A 233 7.93 20.53 -6.08
N GLU A 234 6.86 20.73 -5.39
CA GLU A 234 6.88 20.81 -3.92
C GLU A 234 6.78 19.41 -3.31
N THR A 235 7.39 19.24 -2.13
CA THR A 235 7.32 18.01 -1.32
C THR A 235 6.97 18.41 0.10
N GLN A 236 5.79 18.03 0.57
CA GLN A 236 5.30 18.34 1.91
C GLN A 236 4.05 17.49 2.25
N TYR A 237 3.66 17.46 3.51
CA TYR A 237 2.47 16.71 3.97
C TYR A 237 1.15 17.28 3.44
N MET A 238 1.10 18.57 3.14
CA MET A 238 -0.06 19.17 2.46
C MET A 238 -0.27 18.60 1.05
N VAL A 239 0.80 18.16 0.36
CA VAL A 239 0.69 17.43 -0.90
C VAL A 239 0.01 16.09 -0.67
N THR A 240 0.48 15.29 0.33
CA THR A 240 -0.19 14.05 0.75
C THR A 240 -1.68 14.24 1.00
N ALA A 241 -2.07 15.30 1.72
CA ALA A 241 -3.47 15.58 2.01
C ALA A 241 -4.29 15.90 0.75
N VAL A 242 -3.70 16.58 -0.24
CA VAL A 242 -4.34 16.88 -1.54
C VAL A 242 -4.51 15.63 -2.38
N GLU A 243 -3.47 14.77 -2.45
CA GLU A 243 -3.52 13.47 -3.13
C GLU A 243 -4.66 12.60 -2.57
N ILE A 244 -4.69 12.42 -1.25
CA ILE A 244 -5.75 11.67 -0.56
C ILE A 244 -7.13 12.26 -0.84
N ALA A 245 -7.28 13.58 -0.74
CA ALA A 245 -8.57 14.26 -0.93
C ALA A 245 -9.10 14.09 -2.37
N LEU A 246 -8.23 14.20 -3.37
CA LEU A 246 -8.58 13.96 -4.77
C LEU A 246 -8.97 12.50 -5.01
N MET A 247 -8.18 11.57 -4.52
CA MET A 247 -8.45 10.14 -4.64
C MET A 247 -9.79 9.76 -3.99
N CYS A 248 -10.08 10.28 -2.79
CA CYS A 248 -11.39 10.11 -2.14
C CYS A 248 -12.56 10.67 -2.95
N ARG A 249 -12.32 11.58 -3.89
CA ARG A 249 -13.34 12.13 -4.79
C ARG A 249 -13.35 11.50 -6.17
N GLY A 250 -12.49 10.47 -6.40
CA GLY A 250 -12.41 9.73 -7.64
C GLY A 250 -11.57 10.39 -8.74
N TYR A 251 -10.64 11.28 -8.35
CA TYR A 251 -9.58 11.79 -9.23
C TYR A 251 -8.27 11.09 -8.91
N ASP A 252 -7.60 10.56 -9.91
CA ASP A 252 -6.36 9.80 -9.73
C ASP A 252 -5.14 10.75 -9.74
N PRO A 253 -4.44 10.93 -8.60
CA PRO A 253 -3.25 11.76 -8.52
C PRO A 253 -1.97 11.03 -8.96
N ASP A 254 -2.06 9.81 -9.49
CA ASP A 254 -0.94 8.90 -9.82
C ASP A 254 -0.20 8.40 -8.55
N GLY A 255 -0.95 8.16 -7.47
CA GLY A 255 -0.44 7.65 -6.20
C GLY A 255 -0.61 8.63 -5.04
N VAL A 256 -0.19 8.19 -3.85
CA VAL A 256 -0.12 9.01 -2.62
C VAL A 256 1.21 8.74 -1.94
N GLU A 257 2.04 9.75 -1.81
CA GLU A 257 3.32 9.70 -1.09
C GLU A 257 3.22 10.40 0.29
N CYS A 258 4.12 10.09 1.21
CA CYS A 258 4.11 10.71 2.55
C CYS A 258 5.54 10.97 3.07
N PRO A 259 6.06 12.22 3.07
CA PRO A 259 5.40 13.41 2.52
C PRO A 259 5.23 13.33 1.00
N GLY A 260 4.11 13.85 0.49
CA GLY A 260 3.75 13.80 -0.91
C GLY A 260 4.64 14.66 -1.80
N LYS A 261 4.87 14.20 -3.03
CA LYS A 261 5.56 14.95 -4.09
C LYS A 261 4.56 15.43 -5.14
N PHE A 262 4.50 16.70 -5.37
CA PHE A 262 3.62 17.26 -6.39
C PHE A 262 4.19 17.03 -7.79
N GLY A 263 3.84 15.85 -8.37
CA GLY A 263 4.23 15.41 -9.71
C GLY A 263 3.23 15.83 -10.80
N ASP A 264 3.44 15.28 -12.00
CA ASP A 264 2.62 15.57 -13.17
C ASP A 264 1.20 14.98 -13.04
N GLY A 265 1.06 13.77 -12.51
CA GLY A 265 -0.23 13.12 -12.28
C GLY A 265 -1.10 13.91 -11.30
N LEU A 266 -0.51 14.38 -10.19
CA LEU A 266 -1.23 15.21 -9.23
C LEU A 266 -1.64 16.58 -9.85
N GLU A 267 -0.77 17.20 -10.65
CA GLU A 267 -1.11 18.47 -11.33
C GLU A 267 -2.32 18.29 -12.25
N GLU A 268 -2.36 17.19 -13.01
CA GLU A 268 -3.46 16.89 -13.90
C GLU A 268 -4.76 16.59 -13.12
N ALA A 269 -4.70 15.81 -12.05
CA ALA A 269 -5.84 15.55 -11.17
C ALA A 269 -6.39 16.84 -10.53
N VAL A 270 -5.51 17.78 -10.11
CA VAL A 270 -5.92 19.10 -9.61
C VAL A 270 -6.62 19.90 -10.70
N LYS A 271 -6.07 19.94 -11.93
CA LYS A 271 -6.69 20.67 -13.07
C LYS A 271 -8.07 20.10 -13.41
N GLN A 272 -8.19 18.77 -13.46
CA GLN A 272 -9.48 18.12 -13.72
C GLN A 272 -10.50 18.47 -12.63
N PHE A 273 -10.11 18.34 -11.35
CA PHE A 273 -10.97 18.73 -10.23
C PHE A 273 -11.38 20.21 -10.30
N GLN A 274 -10.44 21.10 -10.59
CA GLN A 274 -10.73 22.53 -10.74
C GLN A 274 -11.74 22.78 -11.85
N SER A 275 -11.57 22.13 -13.01
CA SER A 275 -12.51 22.23 -14.14
C SER A 275 -13.91 21.76 -13.73
N ASP A 276 -14.03 20.59 -13.11
CA ASP A 276 -15.32 20.01 -12.71
C ASP A 276 -16.03 20.82 -11.61
N ARG A 277 -15.29 21.66 -10.88
CA ARG A 277 -15.81 22.51 -9.81
C ARG A 277 -15.99 23.98 -10.23
N GLY A 278 -15.73 24.31 -11.50
CA GLY A 278 -15.81 25.68 -12.01
C GLY A 278 -14.82 26.64 -11.35
N LEU A 279 -13.65 26.10 -10.94
CA LEU A 279 -12.55 26.87 -10.39
C LEU A 279 -11.60 27.33 -11.51
N LYS A 280 -10.71 28.27 -11.21
CA LYS A 280 -9.60 28.57 -12.10
C LYS A 280 -8.73 27.32 -12.28
N VAL A 281 -8.55 26.88 -13.53
CA VAL A 281 -7.76 25.71 -13.89
C VAL A 281 -6.30 26.13 -14.03
N ASP A 282 -5.55 26.13 -12.91
CA ASP A 282 -4.13 26.51 -12.88
C ASP A 282 -3.21 25.42 -12.36
N GLY A 283 -3.75 24.27 -11.95
CA GLY A 283 -2.99 23.16 -11.40
C GLY A 283 -2.42 23.42 -10.00
N ILE A 284 -2.80 24.51 -9.34
CA ILE A 284 -2.35 24.88 -8.00
C ILE A 284 -3.43 24.53 -6.99
N ALA A 285 -3.13 23.68 -6.03
CA ALA A 285 -4.05 23.37 -4.94
C ALA A 285 -3.96 24.48 -3.87
N GLY A 286 -4.54 25.64 -4.19
CA GLY A 286 -4.65 26.79 -3.30
C GLY A 286 -5.92 26.72 -2.45
N ARG A 287 -6.15 27.79 -1.66
CA ARG A 287 -7.28 27.89 -0.73
C ARG A 287 -8.62 27.52 -1.36
N ASN A 288 -8.93 28.03 -2.54
CA ASN A 288 -10.21 27.78 -3.19
C ASN A 288 -10.38 26.31 -3.59
N THR A 289 -9.32 25.68 -4.06
CA THR A 289 -9.28 24.26 -4.40
C THR A 289 -9.43 23.40 -3.15
N ILE A 290 -8.63 23.64 -2.11
CA ILE A 290 -8.65 22.87 -0.85
C ILE A 290 -10.01 22.97 -0.14
N LEU A 291 -10.66 24.13 -0.17
CA LEU A 291 -11.99 24.30 0.45
C LEU A 291 -13.12 23.57 -0.32
N LYS A 292 -12.86 23.11 -1.54
CA LYS A 292 -13.80 22.32 -2.35
C LYS A 292 -13.49 20.82 -2.31
N LEU A 293 -12.26 20.46 -1.93
CA LEU A 293 -11.84 19.11 -1.59
C LEU A 293 -12.42 18.66 -0.23
#